data_b6e022f1237f18fb3dc9f8e1556f82ab
#
_entry.id   b6e022f1237f18fb3dc9f8e1556f82ab
#
_cell.length_a   1.000
_cell.length_b   1.000
_cell.length_c   1.000
_cell.angle_alpha   90.00
_cell.angle_beta   90.00
_cell.angle_gamma   90.00
#
_symmetry.space_group_name_H-M   'P 1'
#
loop_
_entity.id
_entity.type
_entity.pdbx_description
1 polymer ?
#
loop_
_entity_poly.entity_id
_entity_poly.type
_entity_poly.pdbx_seq_one_letter_code
_entity_poly.pdbx_strand_id
1 'polypeptide(L)'
;MPKVMGIVNVTPDSFSDGSQHANLTSALKHCELLLKQGTHILDIGGESTRPGAQPVSLEEELQRVVPVVKEAVRLNVPISVDTYKPQVMQAALDAGADIINDIWALRQKGALDVVSKHTGCGVCLMHMHAQPQDMQMHPMEGLAIPAVIAFLQERAQALMERGVSKERIALDPGVGFGKTVAQNFELLAHQNQLSSLGYPLLVGWSRKSSLGAVTGCEVAERLVPSVAAALLAVERGAQVVRVHDVEATVQALTIWQFARSSTSTLRE
;
A
#
# COMPACT_ATOMS: atom_id res chain seq x y z
N MET A 1 4.61 15.55 -8.59
CA MET A 1 3.36 14.77 -8.72
C MET A 1 3.39 13.65 -7.68
N PRO A 2 2.28 13.35 -6.99
CA PRO A 2 2.18 12.16 -6.15
C PRO A 2 2.47 10.90 -6.96
N LYS A 3 3.03 9.88 -6.31
CA LYS A 3 3.31 8.60 -6.96
C LYS A 3 2.05 7.72 -6.94
N VAL A 4 1.82 7.00 -8.02
CA VAL A 4 0.77 5.97 -8.10
C VAL A 4 1.43 4.61 -7.95
N MET A 5 1.00 3.85 -6.95
CA MET A 5 1.43 2.48 -6.69
C MET A 5 0.31 1.53 -7.15
N GLY A 6 0.58 0.77 -8.20
CA GLY A 6 -0.36 -0.18 -8.78
C GLY A 6 -0.32 -1.53 -8.08
N ILE A 7 -1.49 -2.05 -7.72
CA ILE A 7 -1.64 -3.32 -6.99
C ILE A 7 -1.55 -4.50 -7.95
N VAL A 8 -0.63 -5.43 -7.65
CA VAL A 8 -0.45 -6.70 -8.38
C VAL A 8 -0.71 -7.86 -7.41
N ASN A 9 -1.96 -8.35 -7.38
CA ASN A 9 -2.33 -9.50 -6.55
C ASN A 9 -1.99 -10.81 -7.27
N VAL A 10 -1.11 -11.61 -6.69
CA VAL A 10 -0.73 -12.94 -7.17
C VAL A 10 -1.46 -14.00 -6.35
N THR A 11 -2.80 -13.96 -6.39
CA THR A 11 -3.66 -14.92 -5.68
C THR A 11 -4.38 -15.84 -6.68
N PRO A 12 -4.77 -17.09 -6.30
CA PRO A 12 -5.45 -18.00 -7.20
C PRO A 12 -6.71 -17.42 -7.85
N ASP A 13 -7.47 -16.64 -7.09
CA ASP A 13 -8.71 -15.99 -7.56
C ASP A 13 -8.44 -14.88 -8.59
N SER A 14 -7.22 -14.34 -8.63
CA SER A 14 -6.85 -13.29 -9.58
C SER A 14 -6.49 -13.83 -10.97
N PHE A 15 -6.19 -15.14 -11.07
CA PHE A 15 -5.76 -15.81 -12.28
C PHE A 15 -6.36 -17.22 -12.33
N SER A 16 -7.69 -17.31 -12.54
CA SER A 16 -8.42 -18.59 -12.65
C SER A 16 -7.86 -19.45 -13.79
N ASP A 17 -7.69 -20.74 -13.55
CA ASP A 17 -7.42 -21.85 -14.48
C ASP A 17 -5.99 -22.10 -14.96
N GLY A 18 -4.94 -21.75 -14.19
CA GLY A 18 -3.58 -21.91 -14.68
C GLY A 18 -2.61 -22.66 -13.79
N SER A 19 -1.69 -23.38 -14.44
CA SER A 19 -0.43 -23.83 -13.84
C SER A 19 0.37 -22.63 -13.30
N GLN A 20 1.39 -22.85 -12.46
CA GLN A 20 2.29 -21.78 -11.95
C GLN A 20 2.83 -20.88 -13.08
N HIS A 21 3.13 -21.44 -14.26
CA HIS A 21 3.56 -20.68 -15.44
C HIS A 21 2.48 -19.75 -16.00
N ALA A 22 1.23 -20.16 -16.01
CA ALA A 22 0.12 -19.31 -16.45
C ALA A 22 -0.11 -18.14 -15.50
N ASN A 23 0.00 -18.38 -14.18
CA ASN A 23 -0.11 -17.34 -13.15
C ASN A 23 1.02 -16.32 -13.25
N LEU A 24 2.27 -16.73 -13.45
CA LEU A 24 3.40 -15.85 -13.65
C LEU A 24 3.20 -14.98 -14.91
N THR A 25 2.86 -15.59 -16.04
CA THR A 25 2.64 -14.87 -17.31
C THR A 25 1.52 -13.83 -17.17
N SER A 26 0.43 -14.19 -16.49
CA SER A 26 -0.71 -13.29 -16.25
C SER A 26 -0.33 -12.13 -15.34
N ALA A 27 0.43 -12.39 -14.27
CA ALA A 27 0.92 -11.36 -13.36
C ALA A 27 1.84 -10.37 -14.09
N LEU A 28 2.75 -10.84 -14.94
CA LEU A 28 3.64 -9.98 -15.72
C LEU A 28 2.89 -9.14 -16.76
N LYS A 29 1.92 -9.72 -17.46
CA LYS A 29 1.03 -8.95 -18.36
C LYS A 29 0.27 -7.87 -17.60
N HIS A 30 -0.16 -8.14 -16.37
CA HIS A 30 -0.80 -7.14 -15.53
C HIS A 30 0.19 -6.04 -15.11
N CYS A 31 1.41 -6.39 -14.73
CA CYS A 31 2.47 -5.39 -14.47
C CYS A 31 2.69 -4.47 -15.69
N GLU A 32 2.84 -5.04 -16.88
CA GLU A 32 3.00 -4.27 -18.11
C GLU A 32 1.81 -3.37 -18.43
N LEU A 33 0.58 -3.85 -18.15
CA LEU A 33 -0.63 -3.05 -18.30
C LEU A 33 -0.62 -1.86 -17.35
N LEU A 34 -0.33 -2.07 -16.07
CA LEU A 34 -0.26 -1.00 -15.07
C LEU A 34 0.82 0.04 -15.43
N LEU A 35 1.96 -0.39 -15.99
CA LEU A 35 2.99 0.52 -16.49
C LEU A 35 2.49 1.38 -17.65
N LYS A 36 1.79 0.78 -18.64
CA LYS A 36 1.17 1.52 -19.76
C LYS A 36 0.13 2.53 -19.26
N GLN A 37 -0.55 2.23 -18.15
CA GLN A 37 -1.51 3.12 -17.48
C GLN A 37 -0.84 4.22 -16.65
N GLY A 38 0.49 4.21 -16.50
CA GLY A 38 1.26 5.27 -15.84
C GLY A 38 1.53 5.02 -14.35
N THR A 39 1.56 3.76 -13.90
CA THR A 39 2.00 3.46 -12.52
C THR A 39 3.47 3.84 -12.31
N HIS A 40 3.82 4.24 -11.09
CA HIS A 40 5.18 4.62 -10.71
C HIS A 40 5.87 3.56 -9.85
N ILE A 41 5.10 2.67 -9.24
CA ILE A 41 5.56 1.59 -8.36
C ILE A 41 4.61 0.41 -8.58
N LEU A 42 5.14 -0.80 -8.73
CA LEU A 42 4.35 -2.03 -8.72
C LEU A 42 4.40 -2.63 -7.32
N ASP A 43 3.24 -2.95 -6.73
CA ASP A 43 3.16 -3.54 -5.40
C ASP A 43 2.61 -4.96 -5.48
N ILE A 44 3.52 -5.93 -5.33
CA ILE A 44 3.27 -7.36 -5.58
C ILE A 44 2.94 -8.04 -4.26
N GLY A 45 1.74 -8.64 -4.16
CA GLY A 45 1.28 -9.37 -2.98
C GLY A 45 0.80 -10.78 -3.29
N GLY A 46 1.27 -11.75 -2.51
CA GLY A 46 0.90 -13.18 -2.63
C GLY A 46 -0.22 -13.61 -1.70
N GLU A 47 -0.57 -12.80 -0.72
CA GLU A 47 -1.62 -13.05 0.26
C GLU A 47 -2.65 -11.92 0.25
N SER A 48 -3.94 -12.29 0.29
CA SER A 48 -5.00 -11.29 0.42
C SER A 48 -5.09 -10.78 1.85
N THR A 49 -5.00 -9.48 2.03
CA THR A 49 -5.16 -8.81 3.32
C THR A 49 -6.59 -8.28 3.56
N ARG A 50 -7.55 -8.72 2.73
CA ARG A 50 -8.97 -8.38 2.89
C ARG A 50 -9.53 -9.00 4.17
N PRO A 51 -10.53 -8.37 4.82
CA PRO A 51 -11.20 -8.95 5.97
C PRO A 51 -11.69 -10.38 5.69
N GLY A 52 -11.39 -11.31 6.60
CA GLY A 52 -11.81 -12.71 6.48
C GLY A 52 -11.00 -13.56 5.48
N ALA A 53 -9.98 -13.01 4.84
CA ALA A 53 -9.11 -13.80 3.98
C ALA A 53 -8.35 -14.86 4.80
N GLN A 54 -8.24 -16.06 4.23
CA GLN A 54 -7.48 -17.13 4.85
C GLN A 54 -5.98 -16.84 4.72
N PRO A 55 -5.18 -17.05 5.77
CA PRO A 55 -3.74 -16.94 5.71
C PRO A 55 -3.15 -17.93 4.68
N VAL A 56 -2.13 -17.48 3.97
CA VAL A 56 -1.39 -18.30 3.02
C VAL A 56 -0.15 -18.86 3.71
N SER A 57 0.21 -20.12 3.42
CA SER A 57 1.44 -20.70 3.97
C SER A 57 2.68 -19.95 3.48
N LEU A 58 3.79 -20.05 4.22
CA LEU A 58 5.05 -19.43 3.82
C LEU A 58 5.50 -19.93 2.44
N GLU A 59 5.47 -21.25 2.25
CA GLU A 59 5.90 -21.89 1.00
C GLU A 59 5.08 -21.43 -0.18
N GLU A 60 3.77 -21.31 0.01
CA GLU A 60 2.86 -20.87 -1.04
C GLU A 60 3.07 -19.40 -1.40
N GLU A 61 3.26 -18.52 -0.39
CA GLU A 61 3.52 -17.11 -0.66
C GLU A 61 4.86 -16.91 -1.38
N LEU A 62 5.92 -17.64 -0.98
CA LEU A 62 7.21 -17.64 -1.68
C LEU A 62 7.07 -18.09 -3.15
N GLN A 63 6.31 -19.15 -3.40
CA GLN A 63 6.05 -19.66 -4.76
C GLN A 63 5.29 -18.67 -5.63
N ARG A 64 4.40 -17.88 -5.05
CA ARG A 64 3.63 -16.85 -5.76
C ARG A 64 4.46 -15.60 -6.05
N VAL A 65 5.13 -15.06 -5.04
CA VAL A 65 5.74 -13.72 -5.07
C VAL A 65 7.11 -13.73 -5.77
N VAL A 66 8.00 -14.64 -5.37
CA VAL A 66 9.41 -14.58 -5.78
C VAL A 66 9.60 -14.69 -7.30
N PRO A 67 8.92 -15.58 -8.03
CA PRO A 67 9.06 -15.64 -9.49
C PRO A 67 8.60 -14.36 -10.18
N VAL A 68 7.51 -13.73 -9.69
CA VAL A 68 6.99 -12.49 -10.26
C VAL A 68 7.96 -11.34 -10.02
N VAL A 69 8.50 -11.21 -8.81
CA VAL A 69 9.52 -10.18 -8.48
C VAL A 69 10.73 -10.30 -9.39
N LYS A 70 11.32 -11.51 -9.54
CA LYS A 70 12.50 -11.75 -10.39
C LYS A 70 12.32 -11.28 -11.83
N GLU A 71 11.14 -11.42 -12.40
CA GLU A 71 10.87 -10.95 -13.75
C GLU A 71 10.47 -9.47 -13.77
N ALA A 72 9.69 -9.02 -12.79
CA ALA A 72 9.20 -7.64 -12.73
C ALA A 72 10.33 -6.59 -12.55
N VAL A 73 11.45 -6.94 -11.88
CA VAL A 73 12.64 -6.06 -11.76
C VAL A 73 13.19 -5.63 -13.13
N ARG A 74 12.99 -6.45 -14.16
CA ARG A 74 13.43 -6.13 -15.55
C ARG A 74 12.60 -5.04 -16.21
N LEU A 75 11.46 -4.66 -15.62
CA LEU A 75 10.58 -3.61 -16.11
C LEU A 75 11.12 -2.19 -15.81
N ASN A 76 12.21 -2.08 -15.06
CA ASN A 76 12.87 -0.82 -14.69
C ASN A 76 11.95 0.18 -13.99
N VAL A 77 11.09 -0.31 -13.10
CA VAL A 77 10.23 0.47 -12.22
C VAL A 77 10.42 -0.06 -10.80
N PRO A 78 10.32 0.78 -9.76
CA PRO A 78 10.42 0.31 -8.38
C PRO A 78 9.41 -0.80 -8.09
N ILE A 79 9.90 -1.90 -7.49
CA ILE A 79 9.11 -3.05 -7.08
C ILE A 79 8.93 -3.02 -5.56
N SER A 80 7.69 -2.96 -5.13
CA SER A 80 7.25 -3.13 -3.75
C SER A 80 6.69 -4.53 -3.55
N VAL A 81 6.93 -5.12 -2.38
CA VAL A 81 6.36 -6.41 -2.02
C VAL A 81 5.50 -6.25 -0.77
N ASP A 82 4.19 -6.53 -0.92
CA ASP A 82 3.19 -6.52 0.15
C ASP A 82 3.25 -7.86 0.89
N THR A 83 3.98 -7.88 2.01
CA THR A 83 4.14 -9.05 2.86
C THR A 83 4.51 -8.66 4.30
N TYR A 84 4.05 -9.46 5.25
CA TYR A 84 4.44 -9.34 6.66
C TYR A 84 5.37 -10.48 7.13
N LYS A 85 5.65 -11.48 6.26
CA LYS A 85 6.49 -12.64 6.60
C LYS A 85 7.97 -12.32 6.35
N PRO A 86 8.84 -12.36 7.38
CA PRO A 86 10.27 -12.02 7.22
C PRO A 86 11.01 -12.83 6.17
N GLN A 87 10.64 -14.11 6.00
CA GLN A 87 11.27 -14.98 5.01
C GLN A 87 10.89 -14.57 3.58
N VAL A 88 9.64 -14.12 3.37
CA VAL A 88 9.20 -13.57 2.07
C VAL A 88 9.88 -12.24 1.81
N MET A 89 9.99 -11.36 2.83
CA MET A 89 10.75 -10.10 2.74
C MET A 89 12.18 -10.35 2.26
N GLN A 90 12.89 -11.28 2.93
CA GLN A 90 14.27 -11.61 2.57
C GLN A 90 14.36 -12.11 1.12
N ALA A 91 13.53 -13.09 0.75
CA ALA A 91 13.55 -13.66 -0.60
C ALA A 91 13.18 -12.64 -1.68
N ALA A 92 12.27 -11.71 -1.39
CA ALA A 92 11.90 -10.63 -2.31
C ALA A 92 13.05 -9.63 -2.50
N LEU A 93 13.71 -9.22 -1.42
CA LEU A 93 14.88 -8.33 -1.47
C LEU A 93 16.04 -8.99 -2.21
N ASP A 94 16.31 -10.27 -1.96
CA ASP A 94 17.34 -11.05 -2.69
C ASP A 94 17.00 -11.20 -4.18
N ALA A 95 15.70 -11.16 -4.53
CA ALA A 95 15.24 -11.17 -5.92
C ALA A 95 15.26 -9.78 -6.59
N GLY A 96 15.60 -8.72 -5.85
CA GLY A 96 15.74 -7.35 -6.35
C GLY A 96 14.57 -6.42 -6.09
N ALA A 97 13.68 -6.73 -5.15
CA ALA A 97 12.65 -5.79 -4.71
C ALA A 97 13.27 -4.55 -4.05
N ASP A 98 12.67 -3.39 -4.31
CA ASP A 98 13.15 -2.09 -3.80
C ASP A 98 12.49 -1.70 -2.49
N ILE A 99 11.25 -2.18 -2.23
CA ILE A 99 10.41 -1.74 -1.12
C ILE A 99 9.73 -2.94 -0.45
N ILE A 100 9.69 -2.93 0.88
CA ILE A 100 8.81 -3.80 1.67
C ILE A 100 7.62 -2.98 2.16
N ASN A 101 6.42 -3.42 1.79
CA ASN A 101 5.16 -2.85 2.25
C ASN A 101 4.54 -3.80 3.28
N ASP A 102 4.60 -3.43 4.57
CA ASP A 102 4.22 -4.36 5.65
C ASP A 102 3.03 -3.85 6.46
N ILE A 103 1.90 -4.54 6.33
CA ILE A 103 0.66 -4.27 7.09
C ILE A 103 0.81 -4.45 8.60
N TRP A 104 1.84 -5.18 9.06
CA TRP A 104 2.16 -5.37 10.47
C TRP A 104 3.21 -4.39 10.99
N ALA A 105 3.73 -3.50 10.17
CA ALA A 105 4.76 -2.53 10.55
C ALA A 105 5.98 -3.19 11.22
N LEU A 106 6.47 -4.28 10.66
CA LEU A 106 7.62 -5.06 11.10
C LEU A 106 7.51 -5.63 12.54
N ARG A 107 6.29 -5.92 13.00
CA ARG A 107 6.06 -6.54 14.31
C ARG A 107 6.29 -8.05 14.31
N GLN A 108 6.39 -8.68 13.16
CA GLN A 108 6.73 -10.10 13.08
C GLN A 108 8.20 -10.32 13.48
N LYS A 109 8.43 -11.40 14.25
CA LYS A 109 9.78 -11.73 14.73
C LYS A 109 10.76 -11.90 13.57
N GLY A 110 11.81 -11.09 13.54
CA GLY A 110 12.84 -11.09 12.49
C GLY A 110 12.61 -10.07 11.36
N ALA A 111 11.41 -9.48 11.20
CA ALA A 111 11.13 -8.52 10.13
C ALA A 111 12.01 -7.27 10.21
N LEU A 112 12.18 -6.69 11.41
CA LEU A 112 13.10 -5.58 11.65
C LEU A 112 14.54 -5.92 11.25
N ASP A 113 15.00 -7.14 11.57
CA ASP A 113 16.39 -7.56 11.28
C ASP A 113 16.61 -7.71 9.76
N VAL A 114 15.63 -8.25 9.02
CA VAL A 114 15.72 -8.37 7.56
C VAL A 114 15.88 -7.00 6.92
N VAL A 115 14.97 -6.08 7.23
CA VAL A 115 14.93 -4.75 6.61
C VAL A 115 16.14 -3.89 7.02
N SER A 116 16.56 -3.94 8.28
CA SER A 116 17.69 -3.15 8.76
C SER A 116 19.04 -3.60 8.20
N LYS A 117 19.20 -4.89 7.90
CA LYS A 117 20.41 -5.43 7.27
C LYS A 117 20.52 -5.08 5.78
N HIS A 118 19.40 -4.84 5.11
CA HIS A 118 19.40 -4.47 3.70
C HIS A 118 19.59 -2.95 3.55
N THR A 119 20.73 -2.53 3.02
CA THR A 119 21.14 -1.10 3.03
C THR A 119 20.33 -0.18 2.09
N GLY A 120 19.64 -0.73 1.10
CA GLY A 120 18.98 0.04 0.03
C GLY A 120 17.45 0.00 0.02
N CYS A 121 16.78 -0.93 0.74
CA CYS A 121 15.33 -1.05 0.61
C CYS A 121 14.56 0.08 1.30
N GLY A 122 13.49 0.56 0.63
CA GLY A 122 12.45 1.36 1.26
C GLY A 122 11.50 0.50 2.09
N VAL A 123 10.81 1.11 3.05
CA VAL A 123 9.87 0.41 3.94
C VAL A 123 8.61 1.23 4.09
N CYS A 124 7.45 0.62 3.88
CA CYS A 124 6.18 1.20 4.28
C CYS A 124 5.68 0.52 5.56
N LEU A 125 5.47 1.31 6.60
CA LEU A 125 4.93 0.88 7.88
C LEU A 125 3.46 1.23 7.96
N MET A 126 2.59 0.22 8.04
CA MET A 126 1.15 0.44 8.11
C MET A 126 0.59 0.22 9.53
N HIS A 127 -0.33 1.10 9.94
CA HIS A 127 -1.11 0.90 11.15
C HIS A 127 -2.26 -0.08 10.92
N MET A 128 -2.28 -1.16 11.68
CA MET A 128 -3.41 -2.09 11.77
C MET A 128 -3.79 -2.32 13.23
N HIS A 129 -5.08 -2.20 13.53
CA HIS A 129 -5.64 -2.63 14.82
C HIS A 129 -6.14 -4.07 14.71
N ALA A 130 -5.83 -4.90 15.71
CA ALA A 130 -6.10 -6.34 15.74
C ALA A 130 -5.39 -7.12 14.60
N GLN A 131 -5.99 -8.19 14.11
CA GLN A 131 -5.46 -9.05 13.05
C GLN A 131 -6.39 -9.03 11.82
N PRO A 132 -5.91 -9.35 10.61
CA PRO A 132 -6.74 -9.31 9.41
C PRO A 132 -8.02 -10.15 9.50
N GLN A 133 -7.98 -11.25 10.25
CA GLN A 133 -9.11 -12.17 10.41
C GLN A 133 -10.25 -11.59 11.24
N ASP A 134 -9.96 -10.80 12.27
CA ASP A 134 -10.93 -10.32 13.28
C ASP A 134 -11.01 -8.79 13.39
N MET A 135 -10.18 -8.04 12.67
CA MET A 135 -10.08 -6.59 12.76
C MET A 135 -11.39 -5.82 12.52
N GLN A 136 -12.34 -6.42 11.79
CA GLN A 136 -13.65 -5.79 11.53
C GLN A 136 -14.66 -6.10 12.63
N MET A 137 -14.47 -7.17 13.39
CA MET A 137 -15.33 -7.53 14.53
C MET A 137 -14.99 -6.68 15.76
N HIS A 138 -13.74 -6.28 15.89
CA HIS A 138 -13.19 -5.53 17.01
C HIS A 138 -12.44 -4.29 16.49
N PRO A 139 -13.13 -3.29 15.92
CA PRO A 139 -12.47 -2.06 15.48
C PRO A 139 -11.89 -1.32 16.70
N MET A 140 -10.89 -0.50 16.46
CA MET A 140 -10.28 0.31 17.51
C MET A 140 -11.30 1.23 18.19
N GLU A 141 -11.07 1.55 19.45
CA GLU A 141 -11.90 2.50 20.20
C GLU A 141 -11.31 3.92 20.13
N GLY A 142 -12.16 4.92 20.34
CA GLY A 142 -11.78 6.33 20.41
C GLY A 142 -11.38 6.93 19.04
N LEU A 143 -10.61 8.01 19.10
CA LEU A 143 -10.15 8.75 17.92
C LEU A 143 -9.01 8.02 17.22
N ALA A 144 -9.10 7.90 15.89
CA ALA A 144 -8.11 7.17 15.10
C ALA A 144 -6.78 7.94 14.97
N ILE A 145 -6.82 9.24 14.75
CA ILE A 145 -5.63 10.05 14.46
C ILE A 145 -4.56 9.97 15.57
N PRO A 146 -4.85 10.22 16.85
CA PRO A 146 -3.83 10.18 17.90
C PRO A 146 -3.20 8.78 18.05
N ALA A 147 -4.03 7.73 17.99
CA ALA A 147 -3.55 6.36 18.14
C ALA A 147 -2.67 5.93 16.96
N VAL A 148 -3.06 6.27 15.73
CA VAL A 148 -2.29 5.97 14.52
C VAL A 148 -0.97 6.73 14.52
N ILE A 149 -0.95 8.01 14.91
CA ILE A 149 0.27 8.81 15.02
C ILE A 149 1.24 8.16 16.03
N ALA A 150 0.77 7.87 17.24
CA ALA A 150 1.61 7.27 18.27
C ALA A 150 2.22 5.94 17.83
N PHE A 151 1.40 5.06 17.24
CA PHE A 151 1.87 3.77 16.72
C PHE A 151 2.92 3.92 15.62
N LEU A 152 2.64 4.75 14.60
CA LEU A 152 3.56 4.92 13.47
C LEU A 152 4.87 5.57 13.89
N GLN A 153 4.84 6.52 14.84
CA GLN A 153 6.05 7.11 15.43
C GLN A 153 6.90 6.05 16.14
N GLU A 154 6.28 5.23 16.98
CA GLU A 154 6.97 4.12 17.66
C GLU A 154 7.64 3.17 16.66
N ARG A 155 6.91 2.76 15.61
CA ARG A 155 7.45 1.83 14.61
C ARG A 155 8.56 2.43 13.78
N ALA A 156 8.43 3.70 13.37
CA ALA A 156 9.50 4.42 12.67
C ALA A 156 10.74 4.58 13.54
N GLN A 157 10.56 4.91 14.82
CA GLN A 157 11.66 5.04 15.78
C GLN A 157 12.41 3.71 15.94
N ALA A 158 11.70 2.58 16.07
CA ALA A 158 12.30 1.25 16.16
C ALA A 158 13.19 0.89 14.96
N LEU A 159 12.84 1.36 13.75
CA LEU A 159 13.67 1.21 12.56
C LEU A 159 14.91 2.12 12.60
N MET A 160 14.74 3.38 12.99
CA MET A 160 15.87 4.34 13.08
C MET A 160 16.89 3.87 14.12
N GLU A 161 16.47 3.30 15.24
CA GLU A 161 17.36 2.71 16.26
C GLU A 161 18.17 1.51 15.73
N ARG A 162 17.72 0.88 14.64
CA ARG A 162 18.45 -0.16 13.90
C ARG A 162 19.33 0.41 12.78
N GLY A 163 19.47 1.74 12.68
CA GLY A 163 20.30 2.41 11.68
C GLY A 163 19.63 2.61 10.32
N VAL A 164 18.33 2.38 10.19
CA VAL A 164 17.59 2.69 8.96
C VAL A 164 17.34 4.20 8.89
N SER A 165 17.77 4.85 7.81
CA SER A 165 17.59 6.27 7.63
C SER A 165 16.12 6.65 7.41
N LYS A 166 15.73 7.84 7.85
CA LYS A 166 14.35 8.35 7.79
C LYS A 166 13.80 8.37 6.35
N GLU A 167 14.64 8.66 5.40
CA GLU A 167 14.30 8.77 3.96
C GLU A 167 13.85 7.45 3.34
N ARG A 168 14.17 6.33 3.99
CA ARG A 168 13.77 4.99 3.57
C ARG A 168 12.39 4.57 4.10
N ILE A 169 11.78 5.37 4.98
CA ILE A 169 10.55 5.03 5.71
C ILE A 169 9.38 5.81 5.13
N ALA A 170 8.33 5.13 4.74
CA ALA A 170 7.01 5.68 4.46
C ALA A 170 6.00 5.19 5.52
N LEU A 171 4.95 5.96 5.77
CA LEU A 171 3.92 5.63 6.74
C LEU A 171 2.57 5.46 6.04
N ASP A 172 1.78 4.47 6.45
CA ASP A 172 0.41 4.24 6.00
C ASP A 172 -0.54 4.22 7.20
N PRO A 173 -1.57 5.08 7.26
CA PRO A 173 -2.56 5.09 8.33
C PRO A 173 -3.43 3.83 8.37
N GLY A 174 -3.39 2.98 7.34
CA GLY A 174 -4.09 1.70 7.29
C GLY A 174 -5.61 1.86 7.24
N VAL A 175 -6.10 2.57 6.22
CA VAL A 175 -7.55 2.73 5.96
C VAL A 175 -8.19 1.36 5.80
N GLY A 176 -9.26 1.09 6.56
CA GLY A 176 -9.99 -0.19 6.51
C GLY A 176 -9.38 -1.33 7.33
N PHE A 177 -8.27 -1.08 8.06
CA PHE A 177 -7.62 -2.09 8.90
C PHE A 177 -7.95 -1.84 10.38
N GLY A 178 -9.00 -2.53 10.88
CA GLY A 178 -9.45 -2.45 12.26
C GLY A 178 -10.04 -1.09 12.67
N LYS A 179 -10.72 -0.42 11.78
CA LYS A 179 -11.32 0.90 11.96
C LYS A 179 -12.76 0.93 11.46
N THR A 180 -13.61 1.65 12.17
CA THR A 180 -14.98 1.94 11.73
C THR A 180 -14.99 2.84 10.48
N VAL A 181 -16.15 2.93 9.82
CA VAL A 181 -16.34 3.87 8.69
C VAL A 181 -16.01 5.30 9.13
N ALA A 182 -16.54 5.74 10.29
CA ALA A 182 -16.29 7.07 10.83
C ALA A 182 -14.80 7.33 11.08
N GLN A 183 -14.08 6.38 11.67
CA GLN A 183 -12.64 6.50 11.91
C GLN A 183 -11.83 6.54 10.62
N ASN A 184 -12.22 5.79 9.59
CA ASN A 184 -11.55 5.88 8.29
C ASN A 184 -11.72 7.27 7.67
N PHE A 185 -12.91 7.87 7.76
CA PHE A 185 -13.14 9.23 7.27
C PHE A 185 -12.52 10.31 8.18
N GLU A 186 -12.40 10.07 9.49
CA GLU A 186 -11.58 10.89 10.40
C GLU A 186 -10.12 10.93 9.94
N LEU A 187 -9.54 9.76 9.60
CA LEU A 187 -8.17 9.68 9.06
C LEU A 187 -8.04 10.50 7.77
N LEU A 188 -9.01 10.42 6.86
CA LEU A 188 -8.97 11.22 5.63
C LEU A 188 -9.09 12.71 5.94
N ALA A 189 -10.05 13.11 6.76
CA ALA A 189 -10.33 14.51 7.08
C ALA A 189 -9.12 15.21 7.74
N HIS A 190 -8.41 14.48 8.62
CA HIS A 190 -7.31 15.00 9.43
C HIS A 190 -5.92 14.44 9.02
N GLN A 191 -5.79 13.89 7.81
CA GLN A 191 -4.57 13.25 7.31
C GLN A 191 -3.33 14.18 7.35
N ASN A 192 -3.54 15.48 7.21
CA ASN A 192 -2.47 16.48 7.33
C ASN A 192 -1.72 16.44 8.68
N GLN A 193 -2.35 15.94 9.75
CA GLN A 193 -1.67 15.74 11.03
C GLN A 193 -0.62 14.61 10.96
N LEU A 194 -0.85 13.58 10.13
CA LEU A 194 0.15 12.54 9.85
C LEU A 194 1.33 13.09 9.05
N SER A 195 1.09 14.02 8.14
CA SER A 195 2.16 14.67 7.36
C SER A 195 3.15 15.45 8.25
N SER A 196 2.71 15.91 9.43
CA SER A 196 3.58 16.60 10.39
C SER A 196 4.68 15.71 10.98
N LEU A 197 4.57 14.39 10.88
CA LEU A 197 5.62 13.43 11.27
C LEU A 197 6.86 13.52 10.38
N GLY A 198 6.73 14.15 9.21
CA GLY A 198 7.83 14.39 8.27
C GLY A 198 8.32 13.14 7.56
N TYR A 199 7.45 12.14 7.37
CA TYR A 199 7.65 10.97 6.52
C TYR A 199 6.73 11.03 5.31
N PRO A 200 7.09 10.44 4.17
CA PRO A 200 6.16 10.20 3.09
C PRO A 200 4.94 9.40 3.56
N LEU A 201 3.74 9.84 3.13
CA LEU A 201 2.49 9.11 3.39
C LEU A 201 2.09 8.31 2.16
N LEU A 202 1.91 7.00 2.36
CA LEU A 202 1.23 6.09 1.45
C LEU A 202 -0.20 5.87 1.95
N VAL A 203 -1.18 5.94 1.06
CA VAL A 203 -2.60 5.76 1.44
C VAL A 203 -3.32 4.90 0.41
N GLY A 204 -4.04 3.88 0.88
CA GLY A 204 -4.81 2.95 0.07
C GLY A 204 -6.31 3.03 0.31
N TRP A 205 -7.04 3.85 -0.47
CA TRP A 205 -8.50 3.96 -0.43
C TRP A 205 -9.22 3.08 -1.45
N SER A 206 -8.48 2.58 -2.45
CA SER A 206 -9.06 1.93 -3.62
C SER A 206 -9.97 0.75 -3.27
N ARG A 207 -11.21 0.83 -3.67
CA ARG A 207 -12.29 -0.16 -3.52
C ARG A 207 -12.63 -0.54 -2.07
N LYS A 208 -12.22 0.25 -1.07
CA LYS A 208 -12.46 -0.03 0.36
C LYS A 208 -13.96 -0.04 0.70
N SER A 209 -14.33 -0.90 1.67
CA SER A 209 -15.72 -1.05 2.14
C SER A 209 -16.31 0.25 2.69
N SER A 210 -15.48 1.10 3.32
CA SER A 210 -15.93 2.40 3.83
C SER A 210 -16.45 3.32 2.72
N LEU A 211 -15.95 3.20 1.48
CA LEU A 211 -16.49 3.94 0.33
C LEU A 211 -17.89 3.43 -0.04
N GLY A 212 -18.05 2.10 -0.10
CA GLY A 212 -19.37 1.51 -0.36
C GLY A 212 -20.40 1.87 0.72
N ALA A 213 -19.97 1.91 1.99
CA ALA A 213 -20.86 2.25 3.11
C ALA A 213 -21.47 3.67 3.01
N VAL A 214 -20.75 4.64 2.44
CA VAL A 214 -21.23 6.02 2.31
C VAL A 214 -21.86 6.33 0.95
N THR A 215 -21.54 5.54 -0.09
CA THR A 215 -22.03 5.78 -1.46
C THR A 215 -23.12 4.81 -1.90
N GLY A 216 -23.29 3.69 -1.17
CA GLY A 216 -24.16 2.59 -1.59
C GLY A 216 -23.58 1.72 -2.71
N CYS A 217 -22.36 2.02 -3.18
CA CYS A 217 -21.75 1.31 -4.31
C CYS A 217 -21.23 -0.07 -3.95
N GLU A 218 -21.53 -1.06 -4.76
CA GLU A 218 -20.88 -2.36 -4.71
C GLU A 218 -19.41 -2.27 -5.13
N VAL A 219 -18.61 -3.31 -4.82
CA VAL A 219 -17.14 -3.28 -5.04
C VAL A 219 -16.78 -2.95 -6.49
N ALA A 220 -17.51 -3.50 -7.47
CA ALA A 220 -17.27 -3.26 -8.89
C ALA A 220 -17.56 -1.82 -9.33
N GLU A 221 -18.40 -1.10 -8.59
CA GLU A 221 -18.86 0.26 -8.89
C GLU A 221 -18.02 1.35 -8.18
N ARG A 222 -17.06 0.96 -7.35
CA ARG A 222 -16.26 1.89 -6.51
C ARG A 222 -15.14 2.61 -7.26
N LEU A 223 -15.14 2.65 -8.58
CA LEU A 223 -14.13 3.40 -9.35
C LEU A 223 -14.14 4.90 -8.98
N VAL A 224 -15.27 5.55 -9.17
CA VAL A 224 -15.41 7.00 -8.88
C VAL A 224 -15.16 7.32 -7.40
N PRO A 225 -15.76 6.61 -6.42
CA PRO A 225 -15.44 6.82 -5.01
C PRO A 225 -13.95 6.62 -4.68
N SER A 226 -13.28 5.65 -5.31
CA SER A 226 -11.84 5.37 -5.11
C SER A 226 -10.97 6.52 -5.59
N VAL A 227 -11.24 7.04 -6.79
CA VAL A 227 -10.51 8.17 -7.37
C VAL A 227 -10.73 9.44 -6.57
N ALA A 228 -11.98 9.72 -6.17
CA ALA A 228 -12.31 10.87 -5.32
C ALA A 228 -11.56 10.83 -3.98
N ALA A 229 -11.55 9.67 -3.30
CA ALA A 229 -10.83 9.51 -2.05
C ALA A 229 -9.30 9.64 -2.23
N ALA A 230 -8.75 9.15 -3.34
CA ALA A 230 -7.33 9.31 -3.67
C ALA A 230 -6.96 10.79 -3.88
N LEU A 231 -7.77 11.56 -4.60
CA LEU A 231 -7.58 13.00 -4.77
C LEU A 231 -7.64 13.74 -3.44
N LEU A 232 -8.63 13.44 -2.60
CA LEU A 232 -8.76 14.04 -1.27
C LEU A 232 -7.57 13.69 -0.37
N ALA A 233 -7.04 12.47 -0.46
CA ALA A 233 -5.86 12.07 0.27
C ALA A 233 -4.61 12.84 -0.19
N VAL A 234 -4.45 13.03 -1.49
CA VAL A 234 -3.35 13.83 -2.08
C VAL A 234 -3.43 15.29 -1.66
N GLU A 235 -4.63 15.91 -1.70
CA GLU A 235 -4.85 17.28 -1.20
C GLU A 235 -4.44 17.43 0.28
N ARG A 236 -4.54 16.36 1.07
CA ARG A 236 -4.19 16.30 2.48
C ARG A 236 -2.80 15.71 2.76
N GLY A 237 -1.93 15.68 1.74
CA GLY A 237 -0.52 15.41 1.91
C GLY A 237 -0.07 13.96 1.62
N ALA A 238 -0.89 13.09 1.02
CA ALA A 238 -0.40 11.80 0.55
C ALA A 238 0.57 11.99 -0.61
N GLN A 239 1.75 11.37 -0.50
CA GLN A 239 2.76 11.35 -1.56
C GLN A 239 2.66 10.09 -2.42
N VAL A 240 2.06 9.02 -1.91
CA VAL A 240 1.83 7.78 -2.64
C VAL A 240 0.38 7.36 -2.46
N VAL A 241 -0.31 7.02 -3.56
CA VAL A 241 -1.64 6.41 -3.54
C VAL A 241 -1.56 5.00 -4.10
N ARG A 242 -2.00 4.02 -3.29
CA ARG A 242 -2.02 2.59 -3.65
C ARG A 242 -3.39 2.23 -4.21
N VAL A 243 -3.43 1.81 -5.47
CA VAL A 243 -4.70 1.70 -6.22
C VAL A 243 -4.78 0.46 -7.11
N HIS A 244 -6.02 0.00 -7.38
CA HIS A 244 -6.32 -0.99 -8.41
C HIS A 244 -6.51 -0.32 -9.78
N ASP A 245 -7.14 0.86 -9.80
CA ASP A 245 -7.59 1.56 -11.01
C ASP A 245 -6.59 2.66 -11.39
N VAL A 246 -5.42 2.23 -11.89
CA VAL A 246 -4.25 3.10 -12.15
C VAL A 246 -4.58 4.19 -13.14
N GLU A 247 -5.11 3.84 -14.33
CA GLU A 247 -5.36 4.79 -15.41
C GLU A 247 -6.25 5.96 -14.97
N ALA A 248 -7.40 5.66 -14.37
CA ALA A 248 -8.35 6.66 -13.89
C ALA A 248 -7.73 7.54 -12.78
N THR A 249 -6.91 6.95 -11.91
CA THR A 249 -6.23 7.70 -10.85
C THR A 249 -5.16 8.63 -11.44
N VAL A 250 -4.36 8.16 -12.39
CA VAL A 250 -3.34 8.99 -13.07
C VAL A 250 -3.99 10.15 -13.80
N GLN A 251 -5.07 9.92 -14.55
CA GLN A 251 -5.82 10.98 -15.22
C GLN A 251 -6.32 12.05 -14.25
N ALA A 252 -6.91 11.63 -13.12
CA ALA A 252 -7.41 12.54 -12.10
C ALA A 252 -6.27 13.36 -11.44
N LEU A 253 -5.14 12.71 -11.12
CA LEU A 253 -3.96 13.38 -10.55
C LEU A 253 -3.29 14.33 -11.53
N THR A 254 -3.34 14.05 -12.82
CA THR A 254 -2.86 14.96 -13.88
C THR A 254 -3.66 16.26 -13.88
N ILE A 255 -5.01 16.18 -13.82
CA ILE A 255 -5.87 17.37 -13.72
C ILE A 255 -5.59 18.14 -12.42
N TRP A 256 -5.48 17.43 -11.30
CA TRP A 256 -5.15 18.04 -10.01
C TRP A 256 -3.81 18.80 -10.05
N GLN A 257 -2.78 18.21 -10.63
CA GLN A 257 -1.46 18.84 -10.75
C GLN A 257 -1.50 20.08 -11.61
N PHE A 258 -2.18 20.01 -12.78
CA PHE A 258 -2.31 21.13 -13.69
C PHE A 258 -3.05 22.30 -13.04
N ALA A 259 -4.15 22.05 -12.33
CA ALA A 259 -4.88 23.07 -11.61
C ALA A 259 -4.02 23.79 -10.56
N ARG A 260 -3.16 23.06 -9.84
CA ARG A 260 -2.26 23.66 -8.82
C ARG A 260 -1.14 24.48 -9.44
N SER A 261 -0.55 24.04 -10.57
CA SER A 261 0.50 24.81 -11.24
C SER A 261 -0.02 26.12 -11.82
N SER A 262 -1.25 26.15 -12.31
CA SER A 262 -1.91 27.34 -12.85
C SER A 262 -2.21 28.41 -11.79
N THR A 263 -2.41 28.02 -10.52
CA THR A 263 -2.62 28.98 -9.41
C THR A 263 -1.34 29.67 -8.94
N SER A 264 -0.15 29.14 -9.21
CA SER A 264 1.11 29.81 -8.89
C SER A 264 1.46 30.93 -9.86
N THR A 265 1.02 30.83 -11.11
CA THR A 265 1.26 31.85 -12.17
C THR A 265 0.36 33.08 -12.04
N LEU A 266 -0.74 33.00 -11.27
CA LEU A 266 -1.66 34.11 -11.03
C LEU A 266 -1.31 34.97 -9.80
N ARG A 267 -0.22 34.65 -9.09
CA ARG A 267 0.23 35.36 -7.88
C ARG A 267 1.51 36.20 -8.11
N GLU A 268 2.00 36.21 -9.33
CA GLU A 268 3.03 37.16 -9.84
C GLU A 268 2.38 38.29 -10.65
#